data_381b17c11ff837327e12228dcb783f5d
#
_entry.id   381b17c11ff837327e12228dcb783f5d
#
_cell.length_a   1.000
_cell.length_b   1.000
_cell.length_c   1.000
_cell.angle_alpha   90.00
_cell.angle_beta   90.00
_cell.angle_gamma   90.00
#
_symmetry.space_group_name_H-M   'P 1'
#
loop_
_entity.id
_entity.type
_entity.pdbx_description
1 polymer ?
#
loop_
_entity_poly.entity_id
_entity_poly.type
_entity_poly.pdbx_seq_one_letter_code
_entity_poly.pdbx_strand_id
1 'polypeptide(L)'
;IEEYLRFEVASRYDTPPTPPQPVPGSTQFASGSPGTQLDFERATIQIIDALRSPTNRVINLALDQAAVPGPSITDLDTMLKQIIDVSGFDGIVELYMKDLSSSRKIHFAYQPEGNSLPPNIAFSSWSTVKIPVMVTALREMEEPYQPEYIELMEEMIEQSENSSTDELAMSVIDENLSPLIVTEDMQRLGLENTFWAGHFYFGAPLLQSFETPANQREDISTDPDVYNQTTPADLGMLMEDIHQCAELGGGALIAAFPDEITQEECELMVDTLAQNQIAVLIQAGVPSGTTVAHKHGWANENDGLIHTIGDTAIVFTPGGNY
;
A
#
# COMPACT_ATOMS: atom_id res chain seq x y z
N ILE A 1 -28.22 5.50 -38.29
CA ILE A 1 -27.10 6.45 -38.45
C ILE A 1 -26.01 6.11 -37.43
N GLU A 2 -26.29 6.09 -36.14
CA GLU A 2 -25.30 5.79 -35.09
C GLU A 2 -24.58 4.45 -35.33
N GLU A 3 -25.33 3.41 -35.66
CA GLU A 3 -24.77 2.08 -35.96
C GLU A 3 -23.76 2.13 -37.12
N TYR A 4 -24.11 2.84 -38.19
CA TYR A 4 -23.20 3.03 -39.33
C TYR A 4 -21.96 3.85 -38.94
N LEU A 5 -22.15 4.93 -38.15
CA LEU A 5 -21.05 5.73 -37.63
C LEU A 5 -20.10 4.89 -36.77
N ARG A 6 -20.64 4.06 -35.91
CA ARG A 6 -19.86 3.21 -35.00
C ARG A 6 -19.08 2.14 -35.72
N PHE A 7 -19.72 1.40 -36.64
CA PHE A 7 -19.13 0.23 -37.26
C PHE A 7 -18.38 0.51 -38.55
N GLU A 8 -18.78 1.56 -39.29
CA GLU A 8 -18.19 1.84 -40.61
C GLU A 8 -17.29 3.07 -40.63
N VAL A 9 -17.57 4.08 -39.81
CA VAL A 9 -16.79 5.32 -39.79
C VAL A 9 -15.77 5.30 -38.67
N ALA A 10 -16.19 5.15 -37.45
CA ALA A 10 -15.29 5.18 -36.29
C ALA A 10 -14.22 4.08 -36.37
N SER A 11 -14.60 2.87 -36.80
CA SER A 11 -13.65 1.75 -36.97
C SER A 11 -12.51 2.02 -37.97
N ARG A 12 -12.67 3.02 -38.85
CA ARG A 12 -11.67 3.38 -39.88
C ARG A 12 -10.87 4.63 -39.56
N TYR A 13 -11.44 5.52 -38.79
CA TYR A 13 -10.86 6.86 -38.57
C TYR A 13 -10.52 7.16 -37.11
N ASP A 14 -11.10 6.44 -36.15
CA ASP A 14 -10.69 6.57 -34.77
C ASP A 14 -9.32 5.92 -34.58
N THR A 15 -8.47 6.61 -33.84
CA THR A 15 -7.17 6.07 -33.45
C THR A 15 -7.13 6.00 -31.91
N PRO A 16 -6.86 4.82 -31.34
CA PRO A 16 -6.74 4.73 -29.88
C PRO A 16 -5.56 5.55 -29.39
N PRO A 17 -5.68 6.19 -28.21
CA PRO A 17 -4.53 6.82 -27.59
C PRO A 17 -3.51 5.77 -27.17
N THR A 18 -2.24 6.12 -27.20
CA THR A 18 -1.18 5.23 -26.70
C THR A 18 -0.78 5.66 -25.28
N PRO A 19 -0.69 4.72 -24.32
CA PRO A 19 -0.21 5.03 -22.98
C PRO A 19 1.28 5.37 -22.97
N PRO A 20 1.77 6.07 -21.94
CA PRO A 20 3.20 6.19 -21.68
C PRO A 20 3.82 4.82 -21.51
N GLN A 21 5.08 4.67 -21.91
CA GLN A 21 5.81 3.40 -21.78
C GLN A 21 7.08 3.60 -20.96
N PRO A 22 7.47 2.67 -20.08
CA PRO A 22 8.74 2.74 -19.36
C PRO A 22 9.91 2.77 -20.33
N VAL A 23 10.86 3.69 -20.10
CA VAL A 23 12.10 3.74 -20.89
C VAL A 23 13.09 2.75 -20.29
N PRO A 24 13.55 1.74 -21.03
CA PRO A 24 14.44 0.71 -20.51
C PRO A 24 15.70 1.30 -19.87
N GLY A 25 16.08 0.83 -18.69
CA GLY A 25 17.27 1.28 -17.95
C GLY A 25 17.18 2.70 -17.40
N SER A 26 15.99 3.27 -17.25
CA SER A 26 15.79 4.62 -16.70
C SER A 26 14.60 4.68 -15.76
N THR A 27 14.47 5.80 -15.03
CA THR A 27 13.34 6.11 -14.15
C THR A 27 12.25 6.94 -14.86
N GLN A 28 12.25 6.97 -16.18
CA GLN A 28 11.37 7.83 -16.97
C GLN A 28 10.39 7.04 -17.82
N PHE A 29 9.26 7.68 -18.12
CA PHE A 29 8.31 7.22 -19.12
C PHE A 29 8.51 8.00 -20.44
N ALA A 30 8.52 7.29 -21.55
CA ALA A 30 8.27 7.90 -22.85
C ALA A 30 6.82 8.37 -22.90
N SER A 31 6.60 9.60 -23.37
CA SER A 31 5.26 10.17 -23.44
C SER A 31 4.32 9.34 -24.34
N GLY A 32 3.13 9.10 -23.87
CA GLY A 32 2.05 8.59 -24.70
C GLY A 32 1.58 9.61 -25.74
N SER A 33 0.72 9.22 -26.65
CA SER A 33 0.11 10.11 -27.62
C SER A 33 -1.42 10.10 -27.50
N PRO A 34 -2.08 11.26 -27.71
CA PRO A 34 -3.53 11.30 -27.73
C PRO A 34 -4.07 10.53 -28.94
N GLY A 35 -5.24 9.93 -28.73
CA GLY A 35 -6.01 9.34 -29.81
C GLY A 35 -6.95 10.34 -30.46
N THR A 36 -7.74 9.84 -31.43
CA THR A 36 -8.88 10.57 -32.02
C THR A 36 -10.11 9.70 -31.93
N GLN A 37 -11.26 10.29 -31.68
CA GLN A 37 -12.54 9.60 -31.66
C GLN A 37 -13.63 10.43 -32.32
N LEU A 38 -14.58 9.78 -32.99
CA LEU A 38 -15.70 10.44 -33.60
C LEU A 38 -16.70 10.91 -32.52
N ASP A 39 -17.07 12.20 -32.57
CA ASP A 39 -18.21 12.73 -31.83
C ASP A 39 -19.52 12.24 -32.46
N PHE A 40 -20.05 11.12 -31.92
CA PHE A 40 -21.26 10.48 -32.46
C PHE A 40 -22.49 11.37 -32.39
N GLU A 41 -22.67 12.13 -31.33
CA GLU A 41 -23.82 12.99 -31.14
C GLU A 41 -23.82 14.11 -32.19
N ARG A 42 -22.72 14.83 -32.28
CA ARG A 42 -22.52 15.89 -33.27
C ARG A 42 -22.60 15.39 -34.70
N ALA A 43 -21.96 14.26 -35.00
CA ALA A 43 -21.99 13.61 -36.30
C ALA A 43 -23.42 13.21 -36.70
N THR A 44 -24.20 12.64 -35.78
CA THR A 44 -25.59 12.24 -36.03
C THR A 44 -26.46 13.45 -36.36
N ILE A 45 -26.34 14.55 -35.60
CA ILE A 45 -27.06 15.79 -35.84
C ILE A 45 -26.73 16.35 -37.25
N GLN A 46 -25.45 16.46 -37.59
CA GLN A 46 -24.98 16.96 -38.89
C GLN A 46 -25.49 16.10 -40.06
N ILE A 47 -25.50 14.77 -39.91
CA ILE A 47 -26.02 13.86 -40.94
C ILE A 47 -27.52 14.06 -41.12
N ILE A 48 -28.31 14.16 -40.06
CA ILE A 48 -29.76 14.38 -40.14
C ILE A 48 -30.08 15.72 -40.86
N ASP A 49 -29.35 16.79 -40.51
CA ASP A 49 -29.53 18.09 -41.15
C ASP A 49 -29.15 18.09 -42.62
N ALA A 50 -28.04 17.40 -42.97
CA ALA A 50 -27.66 17.24 -44.39
C ALA A 50 -28.66 16.41 -45.20
N LEU A 51 -29.25 15.38 -44.58
CA LEU A 51 -30.29 14.57 -45.22
C LEU A 51 -31.58 15.37 -45.49
N ARG A 52 -31.92 16.36 -44.61
CA ARG A 52 -33.07 17.25 -44.77
C ARG A 52 -32.82 18.42 -45.72
N SER A 53 -31.55 18.74 -46.00
CA SER A 53 -31.18 19.86 -46.83
C SER A 53 -31.33 19.50 -48.31
N PRO A 54 -31.98 20.35 -49.13
CA PRO A 54 -32.07 20.15 -50.59
C PRO A 54 -30.75 20.47 -51.32
N THR A 55 -29.86 21.27 -50.69
CA THR A 55 -28.68 21.83 -51.38
C THR A 55 -27.35 21.46 -50.73
N ASN A 56 -27.31 21.35 -49.40
CA ASN A 56 -26.08 21.01 -48.67
C ASN A 56 -26.13 19.57 -48.19
N ARG A 57 -25.41 18.68 -48.91
CA ARG A 57 -25.36 17.24 -48.63
C ARG A 57 -23.94 16.76 -48.32
N VAL A 58 -23.03 17.67 -48.10
CA VAL A 58 -21.66 17.37 -47.69
C VAL A 58 -21.48 17.80 -46.22
N ILE A 59 -20.95 16.91 -45.42
CA ILE A 59 -20.62 17.14 -44.02
C ILE A 59 -19.17 16.84 -43.75
N ASN A 60 -18.54 17.60 -42.91
CA ASN A 60 -17.24 17.33 -42.37
C ASN A 60 -17.43 16.84 -40.92
N LEU A 61 -17.13 15.56 -40.70
CA LEU A 61 -17.18 14.96 -39.38
C LEU A 61 -15.95 15.39 -38.58
N ALA A 62 -16.19 15.92 -37.40
CA ALA A 62 -15.14 16.29 -36.47
C ALA A 62 -14.69 15.07 -35.65
N LEU A 63 -13.39 14.95 -35.45
CA LEU A 63 -12.81 13.99 -34.53
C LEU A 63 -12.34 14.77 -33.29
N ASP A 64 -12.75 14.31 -32.13
CA ASP A 64 -12.27 14.82 -30.85
C ASP A 64 -10.98 14.11 -30.45
N GLN A 65 -10.16 14.79 -29.66
CA GLN A 65 -8.97 14.15 -29.09
C GLN A 65 -9.37 13.27 -27.91
N ALA A 66 -9.02 11.99 -27.97
CA ALA A 66 -9.03 11.10 -26.81
C ALA A 66 -7.80 11.37 -25.95
N ALA A 67 -8.02 11.58 -24.66
CA ALA A 67 -6.96 11.86 -23.71
C ALA A 67 -5.91 10.71 -23.65
N VAL A 68 -4.65 11.06 -23.44
CA VAL A 68 -3.60 10.08 -23.16
C VAL A 68 -3.94 9.38 -21.85
N PRO A 69 -4.07 8.05 -21.83
CA PRO A 69 -4.29 7.32 -20.57
C PRO A 69 -3.04 7.42 -19.67
N GLY A 70 -3.23 7.25 -18.37
CA GLY A 70 -2.12 7.06 -17.44
C GLY A 70 -1.36 5.75 -17.73
N PRO A 71 -0.17 5.57 -17.13
CA PRO A 71 0.55 4.30 -17.19
C PRO A 71 -0.34 3.15 -16.67
N SER A 72 -0.21 1.98 -17.27
CA SER A 72 -0.89 0.79 -16.75
C SER A 72 -0.19 0.30 -15.46
N ILE A 73 -0.89 -0.51 -14.68
CA ILE A 73 -0.30 -1.15 -13.49
C ILE A 73 0.91 -2.03 -13.85
N THR A 74 0.88 -2.66 -15.02
CA THR A 74 1.99 -3.47 -15.53
C THR A 74 3.18 -2.60 -15.94
N ASP A 75 2.94 -1.40 -16.48
CA ASP A 75 4.03 -0.47 -16.81
C ASP A 75 4.69 0.06 -15.54
N LEU A 76 3.91 0.32 -14.47
CA LEU A 76 4.44 0.70 -13.17
C LEU A 76 5.27 -0.42 -12.54
N ASP A 77 4.78 -1.66 -12.55
CA ASP A 77 5.53 -2.83 -12.08
C ASP A 77 6.87 -2.98 -12.83
N THR A 78 6.84 -2.85 -14.16
CA THR A 78 8.04 -2.91 -14.99
C THR A 78 9.03 -1.79 -14.64
N MET A 79 8.55 -0.55 -14.47
CA MET A 79 9.39 0.59 -14.12
C MET A 79 10.02 0.41 -12.73
N LEU A 80 9.26 -0.06 -11.74
CA LEU A 80 9.79 -0.29 -10.39
C LEU A 80 10.94 -1.30 -10.40
N LYS A 81 10.80 -2.41 -11.13
CA LYS A 81 11.87 -3.41 -11.30
C LYS A 81 13.09 -2.83 -12.01
N GLN A 82 12.90 -2.01 -13.05
CA GLN A 82 13.99 -1.31 -13.71
C GLN A 82 14.71 -0.31 -12.78
N ILE A 83 13.98 0.36 -11.87
CA ILE A 83 14.59 1.23 -10.86
C ILE A 83 15.47 0.40 -9.92
N ILE A 84 15.02 -0.77 -9.48
CA ILE A 84 15.82 -1.68 -8.66
C ILE A 84 17.10 -2.08 -9.41
N ASP A 85 17.00 -2.49 -10.68
CA ASP A 85 18.17 -2.88 -11.49
C ASP A 85 19.22 -1.78 -11.64
N VAL A 86 18.80 -0.51 -11.79
CA VAL A 86 19.73 0.62 -11.98
C VAL A 86 20.19 1.29 -10.68
N SER A 87 19.58 0.93 -9.54
CA SER A 87 19.89 1.54 -8.23
C SER A 87 21.25 1.12 -7.67
N GLY A 88 21.78 -0.02 -8.10
CA GLY A 88 22.96 -0.66 -7.53
C GLY A 88 22.68 -1.42 -6.23
N PHE A 89 21.40 -1.60 -5.87
CA PHE A 89 21.00 -2.45 -4.75
C PHE A 89 21.25 -3.93 -5.09
N ASP A 90 21.74 -4.72 -4.15
CA ASP A 90 22.14 -6.13 -4.36
C ASP A 90 21.32 -7.14 -3.55
N GLY A 91 20.27 -6.68 -2.87
CA GLY A 91 19.41 -7.50 -2.02
C GLY A 91 18.07 -7.90 -2.68
N ILE A 92 17.11 -8.23 -1.84
CA ILE A 92 15.76 -8.59 -2.22
C ILE A 92 14.84 -7.39 -1.92
N VAL A 93 14.03 -7.01 -2.89
CA VAL A 93 12.94 -6.04 -2.71
C VAL A 93 11.63 -6.78 -2.85
N GLU A 94 10.78 -6.71 -1.85
CA GLU A 94 9.38 -7.08 -1.98
C GLU A 94 8.52 -5.84 -1.83
N LEU A 95 7.58 -5.65 -2.75
CA LEU A 95 6.62 -4.56 -2.75
C LEU A 95 5.20 -5.10 -2.82
N TYR A 96 4.36 -4.63 -1.91
CA TYR A 96 2.91 -4.70 -2.02
C TYR A 96 2.36 -3.27 -2.07
N MET A 97 1.60 -2.93 -3.10
CA MET A 97 0.93 -1.65 -3.25
C MET A 97 -0.48 -1.87 -3.77
N LYS A 98 -1.45 -1.21 -3.20
CA LYS A 98 -2.86 -1.29 -3.60
C LYS A 98 -3.45 0.10 -3.79
N ASP A 99 -4.13 0.30 -4.90
CA ASP A 99 -4.99 1.46 -5.14
C ASP A 99 -6.32 1.21 -4.43
N LEU A 100 -6.57 1.93 -3.34
CA LEU A 100 -7.73 1.72 -2.47
C LEU A 100 -9.05 2.11 -3.14
N SER A 101 -9.00 2.91 -4.21
CA SER A 101 -10.18 3.31 -4.98
C SER A 101 -10.62 2.28 -6.03
N SER A 102 -9.68 1.54 -6.63
CA SER A 102 -9.92 0.61 -7.74
C SER A 102 -9.59 -0.84 -7.43
N SER A 103 -9.02 -1.12 -6.26
CA SER A 103 -8.52 -2.44 -5.87
C SER A 103 -7.44 -3.03 -6.78
N ARG A 104 -6.85 -2.21 -7.67
CA ARG A 104 -5.68 -2.62 -8.47
C ARG A 104 -4.47 -2.71 -7.56
N LYS A 105 -3.65 -3.72 -7.75
CA LYS A 105 -2.47 -3.94 -6.92
C LYS A 105 -1.23 -4.30 -7.73
N ILE A 106 -0.08 -3.94 -7.17
CA ILE A 106 1.24 -4.46 -7.53
C ILE A 106 1.70 -5.31 -6.35
N HIS A 107 2.14 -6.51 -6.62
CA HIS A 107 2.75 -7.38 -5.61
C HIS A 107 3.83 -8.23 -6.28
N PHE A 108 5.07 -7.97 -5.95
CA PHE A 108 6.21 -8.72 -6.47
C PHE A 108 7.32 -8.84 -5.43
N ALA A 109 8.13 -9.88 -5.56
CA ALA A 109 9.45 -9.95 -4.96
C ALA A 109 10.49 -10.02 -6.08
N TYR A 110 11.60 -9.30 -5.94
CA TYR A 110 12.57 -9.09 -7.00
C TYR A 110 13.99 -8.95 -6.46
N GLN A 111 14.92 -9.59 -7.16
CA GLN A 111 16.35 -9.31 -7.04
C GLN A 111 16.85 -8.68 -8.33
N PRO A 112 17.87 -7.80 -8.28
CA PRO A 112 18.45 -7.22 -9.49
C PRO A 112 18.81 -8.25 -10.57
N GLU A 113 19.03 -7.77 -11.79
CA GLU A 113 19.35 -8.57 -12.99
C GLU A 113 18.19 -9.44 -13.51
N GLY A 114 16.95 -9.03 -13.29
CA GLY A 114 15.78 -9.70 -13.86
C GLY A 114 15.26 -10.90 -13.07
N ASN A 115 15.72 -11.09 -11.85
CA ASN A 115 15.34 -12.25 -11.02
C ASN A 115 14.04 -11.99 -10.24
N SER A 116 12.90 -12.35 -10.81
CA SER A 116 11.61 -12.36 -10.11
C SER A 116 11.51 -13.56 -9.18
N LEU A 117 11.12 -13.32 -7.95
CA LEU A 117 10.87 -14.33 -6.92
C LEU A 117 9.37 -14.42 -6.64
N PRO A 118 8.86 -15.57 -6.20
CA PRO A 118 7.51 -15.62 -5.64
C PRO A 118 7.42 -14.69 -4.41
N PRO A 119 6.40 -13.80 -4.32
CA PRO A 119 6.23 -12.92 -3.16
C PRO A 119 5.81 -13.67 -1.89
N ASN A 120 5.49 -12.94 -0.84
CA ASN A 120 5.26 -13.42 0.53
C ASN A 120 6.54 -14.04 1.13
N ILE A 121 7.58 -13.23 1.17
CA ILE A 121 8.85 -13.55 1.85
C ILE A 121 8.75 -13.02 3.28
N ALA A 122 9.20 -13.81 4.25
CA ALA A 122 9.27 -13.34 5.63
C ALA A 122 10.44 -12.37 5.78
N PHE A 123 10.18 -11.22 6.40
CA PHE A 123 11.18 -10.23 6.80
C PHE A 123 11.06 -9.95 8.31
N SER A 124 12.16 -9.55 8.92
CA SER A 124 12.10 -8.94 10.26
C SER A 124 11.23 -7.68 10.18
N SER A 125 10.16 -7.62 10.98
CA SER A 125 9.26 -6.47 10.97
C SER A 125 9.88 -5.24 11.64
N TRP A 126 10.80 -5.48 12.57
CA TRP A 126 11.39 -4.41 13.39
C TRP A 126 10.28 -3.50 13.97
N SER A 127 10.41 -2.21 13.78
CA SER A 127 9.42 -1.26 14.31
C SER A 127 8.11 -1.17 13.50
N THR A 128 7.95 -1.89 12.38
CA THR A 128 6.63 -1.95 11.72
C THR A 128 5.63 -2.77 12.52
N VAL A 129 6.09 -3.69 13.41
CA VAL A 129 5.21 -4.44 14.33
C VAL A 129 4.47 -3.53 15.33
N LYS A 130 4.90 -2.29 15.49
CA LYS A 130 4.22 -1.30 16.34
C LYS A 130 2.82 -0.93 15.83
N ILE A 131 2.52 -1.15 14.54
CA ILE A 131 1.15 -1.03 14.03
C ILE A 131 0.25 -2.14 14.59
N PRO A 132 0.57 -3.43 14.50
CA PRO A 132 -0.12 -4.47 15.27
C PRO A 132 -0.30 -4.16 16.75
N VAL A 133 0.75 -3.68 17.42
CA VAL A 133 0.67 -3.29 18.85
C VAL A 133 -0.34 -2.17 19.06
N MET A 134 -0.35 -1.14 18.22
CA MET A 134 -1.31 -0.03 18.28
C MET A 134 -2.76 -0.52 18.12
N VAL A 135 -3.02 -1.39 17.14
CA VAL A 135 -4.34 -1.97 16.90
C VAL A 135 -4.84 -2.73 18.13
N THR A 136 -4.01 -3.62 18.68
CA THR A 136 -4.38 -4.40 19.87
C THR A 136 -4.52 -3.52 21.11
N ALA A 137 -3.65 -2.52 21.29
CA ALA A 137 -3.75 -1.62 22.43
C ALA A 137 -5.05 -0.80 22.42
N LEU A 138 -5.44 -0.24 21.27
CA LEU A 138 -6.72 0.47 21.15
C LEU A 138 -7.92 -0.44 21.38
N ARG A 139 -7.88 -1.67 20.89
CA ARG A 139 -8.91 -2.69 21.13
C ARG A 139 -9.08 -3.02 22.63
N GLU A 140 -8.01 -2.98 23.41
CA GLU A 140 -8.03 -3.29 24.85
C GLU A 140 -8.27 -2.06 25.74
N MET A 141 -8.13 -0.84 25.19
CA MET A 141 -8.36 0.38 25.96
C MET A 141 -9.87 0.64 26.16
N GLU A 142 -10.23 0.99 27.39
CA GLU A 142 -11.59 1.45 27.72
C GLU A 142 -11.67 2.99 27.65
N GLU A 143 -12.75 3.50 27.07
CA GLU A 143 -13.03 4.95 27.12
C GLU A 143 -13.55 5.40 28.51
N PRO A 144 -13.18 6.61 29.02
CA PRO A 144 -12.27 7.57 28.37
C PRO A 144 -10.81 7.15 28.49
N TYR A 145 -10.05 7.27 27.41
CA TYR A 145 -8.63 6.89 27.40
C TYR A 145 -7.82 7.66 28.42
N GLN A 146 -6.91 6.96 29.08
CA GLN A 146 -5.95 7.59 29.96
C GLN A 146 -4.92 8.36 29.13
N PRO A 147 -4.69 9.66 29.42
CA PRO A 147 -3.76 10.48 28.63
C PRO A 147 -2.35 9.86 28.50
N GLU A 148 -1.90 9.17 29.54
CA GLU A 148 -0.62 8.48 29.58
C GLU A 148 -0.50 7.38 28.50
N TYR A 149 -1.55 6.61 28.24
CA TYR A 149 -1.52 5.57 27.24
C TYR A 149 -1.55 6.13 25.80
N ILE A 150 -2.23 7.26 25.61
CA ILE A 150 -2.18 7.97 24.32
C ILE A 150 -0.77 8.53 24.09
N GLU A 151 -0.13 9.14 25.10
CA GLU A 151 1.24 9.63 24.99
C GLU A 151 2.23 8.49 24.65
N LEU A 152 2.12 7.34 25.32
CA LEU A 152 2.94 6.16 25.00
C LEU A 152 2.72 5.66 23.55
N MET A 153 1.48 5.66 23.08
CA MET A 153 1.14 5.28 21.70
C MET A 153 1.73 6.27 20.68
N GLU A 154 1.63 7.58 20.95
CA GLU A 154 2.24 8.62 20.12
C GLU A 154 3.77 8.46 20.06
N GLU A 155 4.45 8.31 21.20
CA GLU A 155 5.90 8.07 21.23
C GLU A 155 6.30 6.78 20.48
N MET A 156 5.54 5.71 20.66
CA MET A 156 5.74 4.44 19.96
C MET A 156 5.68 4.59 18.44
N ILE A 157 4.71 5.32 17.93
CA ILE A 157 4.49 5.45 16.48
C ILE A 157 5.30 6.59 15.89
N GLU A 158 5.23 7.81 16.47
CA GLU A 158 5.82 9.01 15.89
C GLU A 158 7.34 9.04 16.01
N GLN A 159 7.88 8.61 17.15
CA GLN A 159 9.31 8.62 17.45
C GLN A 159 9.94 7.22 17.37
N SER A 160 9.12 6.19 17.24
CA SER A 160 9.56 4.79 17.18
C SER A 160 10.22 4.27 18.46
N GLU A 161 9.79 4.78 19.65
CA GLU A 161 10.37 4.41 20.93
C GLU A 161 10.00 2.97 21.33
N ASN A 162 11.01 2.16 21.67
CA ASN A 162 10.83 0.77 22.09
C ASN A 162 10.33 0.68 23.55
N SER A 163 10.82 1.56 24.43
CA SER A 163 10.37 1.62 25.84
C SER A 163 8.89 1.91 25.94
N SER A 164 8.41 2.89 25.19
CA SER A 164 6.99 3.26 25.17
C SER A 164 6.12 2.15 24.56
N THR A 165 6.68 1.37 23.60
CA THR A 165 6.01 0.18 23.06
C THR A 165 5.80 -0.88 24.13
N ASP A 166 6.86 -1.23 24.86
CA ASP A 166 6.79 -2.25 25.90
C ASP A 166 5.90 -1.80 27.06
N GLU A 167 6.01 -0.54 27.49
CA GLU A 167 5.21 0.02 28.58
C GLU A 167 3.73 0.07 28.24
N LEU A 168 3.37 0.50 27.02
CA LEU A 168 2.00 0.49 26.53
C LEU A 168 1.44 -0.95 26.49
N ALA A 169 2.19 -1.86 25.89
CA ALA A 169 1.76 -3.25 25.74
C ALA A 169 1.59 -3.95 27.08
N MET A 170 2.53 -3.76 28.01
CA MET A 170 2.45 -4.36 29.36
C MET A 170 1.35 -3.75 30.22
N SER A 171 1.07 -2.46 30.06
CA SER A 171 0.09 -1.75 30.91
C SER A 171 -1.35 -1.92 30.41
N VAL A 172 -1.55 -2.03 29.09
CA VAL A 172 -2.87 -2.00 28.46
C VAL A 172 -3.30 -3.39 28.01
N ILE A 173 -2.40 -4.18 27.42
CA ILE A 173 -2.75 -5.47 26.86
C ILE A 173 -2.56 -6.60 27.90
N ASP A 174 -1.33 -6.89 28.27
CA ASP A 174 -0.98 -7.84 29.32
C ASP A 174 0.48 -7.69 29.72
N GLU A 175 0.77 -7.72 31.03
CA GLU A 175 2.12 -7.51 31.57
C GLU A 175 3.17 -8.48 31.00
N ASN A 176 2.79 -9.72 30.67
CA ASN A 176 3.71 -10.78 30.30
C ASN A 176 3.47 -11.37 28.91
N LEU A 177 2.23 -11.37 28.45
CA LEU A 177 1.79 -12.09 27.26
C LEU A 177 1.35 -11.16 26.10
N SER A 178 1.45 -9.84 26.27
CA SER A 178 1.04 -8.88 25.24
C SER A 178 1.59 -9.19 23.84
N PRO A 179 2.85 -9.66 23.64
CA PRO A 179 3.31 -10.04 22.29
C PRO A 179 2.48 -11.17 21.67
N LEU A 180 2.08 -12.16 22.46
CA LEU A 180 1.27 -13.28 21.96
C LEU A 180 -0.16 -12.87 21.65
N ILE A 181 -0.75 -11.96 22.44
CA ILE A 181 -2.09 -11.42 22.21
C ILE A 181 -2.11 -10.60 20.91
N VAL A 182 -1.10 -9.72 20.69
CA VAL A 182 -0.93 -9.01 19.41
C VAL A 182 -0.86 -9.98 18.23
N THR A 183 -0.10 -11.06 18.38
CA THR A 183 0.03 -12.10 17.34
C THR A 183 -1.31 -12.80 17.08
N GLU A 184 -2.07 -13.13 18.13
CA GLU A 184 -3.39 -13.76 18.00
C GLU A 184 -4.37 -12.82 17.26
N ASP A 185 -4.33 -11.52 17.53
CA ASP A 185 -5.17 -10.55 16.83
C ASP A 185 -4.81 -10.47 15.33
N MET A 186 -3.53 -10.48 14.99
CA MET A 186 -3.11 -10.51 13.58
C MET A 186 -3.58 -11.79 12.88
N GLN A 187 -3.52 -12.93 13.56
CA GLN A 187 -4.04 -14.19 13.03
C GLN A 187 -5.58 -14.16 12.84
N ARG A 188 -6.32 -13.51 13.75
CA ARG A 188 -7.78 -13.30 13.59
C ARG A 188 -8.11 -12.46 12.36
N LEU A 189 -7.25 -11.51 11.99
CA LEU A 189 -7.34 -10.71 10.77
C LEU A 189 -6.89 -11.47 9.51
N GLY A 190 -6.38 -12.70 9.64
CA GLY A 190 -5.84 -13.48 8.52
C GLY A 190 -4.41 -13.11 8.11
N LEU A 191 -3.70 -12.34 8.94
CA LEU A 191 -2.32 -11.93 8.70
C LEU A 191 -1.36 -13.00 9.26
N GLU A 192 -1.35 -14.16 8.60
CA GLU A 192 -0.73 -15.39 9.10
C GLU A 192 0.80 -15.33 9.24
N ASN A 193 1.44 -14.37 8.55
CA ASN A 193 2.90 -14.23 8.54
C ASN A 193 3.39 -13.12 9.47
N THR A 194 2.48 -12.44 10.17
CA THR A 194 2.80 -11.34 11.07
C THR A 194 2.70 -11.77 12.51
N PHE A 195 3.83 -11.68 13.25
CA PHE A 195 3.85 -12.01 14.66
C PHE A 195 4.83 -11.15 15.46
N TRP A 196 4.58 -11.06 16.76
CA TRP A 196 5.45 -10.52 17.79
C TRP A 196 5.58 -11.55 18.91
N ALA A 197 6.80 -11.99 19.23
CA ALA A 197 7.07 -13.12 20.11
C ALA A 197 7.84 -12.74 21.39
N GLY A 198 8.09 -11.46 21.63
CA GLY A 198 8.75 -10.96 22.84
C GLY A 198 8.97 -9.47 22.79
N HIS A 199 9.03 -8.85 23.96
CA HIS A 199 9.20 -7.40 24.15
C HIS A 199 10.55 -6.89 23.62
N PHE A 200 10.70 -5.59 23.50
CA PHE A 200 11.90 -4.93 22.99
C PHE A 200 12.99 -4.71 24.04
N TYR A 201 12.68 -4.79 25.34
CA TYR A 201 13.68 -4.56 26.36
C TYR A 201 14.79 -5.61 26.32
N PHE A 202 16.02 -5.19 26.66
CA PHE A 202 17.17 -6.07 26.62
C PHE A 202 17.01 -7.27 27.57
N GLY A 203 17.14 -8.48 27.01
CA GLY A 203 16.98 -9.73 27.76
C GLY A 203 15.53 -10.21 27.86
N ALA A 204 14.60 -9.60 27.14
CA ALA A 204 13.23 -10.12 27.01
C ALA A 204 13.23 -11.59 26.54
N PRO A 205 12.41 -12.46 27.16
CA PRO A 205 12.34 -13.84 26.72
C PRO A 205 11.64 -13.96 25.36
N LEU A 206 12.08 -14.91 24.55
CA LEU A 206 11.26 -15.38 23.43
C LEU A 206 10.12 -16.22 24.00
N LEU A 207 8.89 -15.69 23.91
CA LEU A 207 7.72 -16.32 24.55
C LEU A 207 7.25 -17.56 23.78
N GLN A 208 7.36 -17.51 22.44
CA GLN A 208 6.96 -18.60 21.55
C GLN A 208 7.76 -18.54 20.25
N SER A 209 8.01 -19.70 19.64
CA SER A 209 8.51 -19.76 18.25
C SER A 209 7.32 -19.94 17.31
N PHE A 210 7.29 -19.14 16.24
CA PHE A 210 6.23 -19.19 15.25
C PHE A 210 6.73 -19.75 13.91
N GLU A 211 6.01 -20.74 13.39
CA GLU A 211 6.16 -21.23 12.03
C GLU A 211 5.03 -20.63 11.18
N THR A 212 5.39 -19.95 10.09
CA THR A 212 4.43 -19.31 9.18
C THR A 212 4.68 -19.78 7.76
N PRO A 213 3.69 -19.67 6.84
CA PRO A 213 3.92 -20.01 5.44
C PRO A 213 5.11 -19.29 4.83
N ALA A 214 5.37 -18.04 5.23
CA ALA A 214 6.47 -17.25 4.69
C ALA A 214 7.85 -17.66 5.23
N ASN A 215 7.99 -17.99 6.53
CA ASN A 215 9.28 -18.36 7.13
C ASN A 215 9.64 -19.84 6.98
N GLN A 216 8.70 -20.68 6.55
CA GLN A 216 8.94 -22.09 6.25
C GLN A 216 9.27 -22.34 4.77
N ARG A 217 9.51 -21.29 3.98
CA ARG A 217 9.90 -21.42 2.56
C ARG A 217 11.30 -22.02 2.44
N GLU A 218 11.45 -22.98 1.51
CA GLU A 218 12.73 -23.64 1.22
C GLU A 218 13.49 -22.96 0.06
N ASP A 219 12.79 -22.16 -0.77
CA ASP A 219 13.36 -21.52 -1.94
C ASP A 219 14.08 -20.22 -1.63
N ILE A 220 13.78 -19.58 -0.49
CA ILE A 220 14.39 -18.35 -0.05
C ILE A 220 14.32 -18.19 1.46
N SER A 221 15.38 -17.62 2.03
CA SER A 221 15.41 -17.17 3.42
C SER A 221 16.11 -15.82 3.50
N THR A 222 15.55 -14.91 4.27
CA THR A 222 16.12 -13.61 4.61
C THR A 222 16.79 -13.63 5.99
N ASP A 223 16.83 -14.80 6.64
CA ASP A 223 17.26 -14.96 8.05
C ASP A 223 16.54 -13.99 8.99
N PRO A 224 15.18 -13.97 8.97
CA PRO A 224 14.42 -12.96 9.69
C PRO A 224 14.50 -13.19 11.21
N ASP A 225 14.39 -12.09 11.98
CA ASP A 225 14.39 -12.09 13.44
C ASP A 225 13.31 -13.06 13.98
N VAL A 226 13.68 -13.86 14.97
CA VAL A 226 12.76 -14.82 15.62
C VAL A 226 11.75 -14.15 16.54
N TYR A 227 11.98 -12.89 16.96
CA TYR A 227 11.09 -12.14 17.83
C TYR A 227 9.95 -11.45 17.10
N ASN A 228 10.15 -11.03 15.83
CA ASN A 228 9.09 -10.36 15.08
C ASN A 228 9.31 -10.49 13.57
N GLN A 229 8.28 -10.94 12.89
CA GLN A 229 8.30 -11.09 11.44
C GLN A 229 7.00 -10.61 10.81
N THR A 230 7.08 -10.31 9.52
CA THR A 230 5.92 -9.95 8.70
C THR A 230 6.22 -10.19 7.22
N THR A 231 5.23 -9.97 6.36
CA THR A 231 5.38 -9.82 4.92
C THR A 231 4.83 -8.47 4.48
N PRO A 232 5.30 -7.88 3.38
CA PRO A 232 4.72 -6.66 2.83
C PRO A 232 3.22 -6.76 2.53
N ALA A 233 2.74 -7.96 2.16
CA ALA A 233 1.32 -8.18 1.92
C ALA A 233 0.49 -8.12 3.21
N ASP A 234 0.95 -8.72 4.31
CA ASP A 234 0.25 -8.68 5.59
C ASP A 234 0.14 -7.24 6.10
N LEU A 235 1.26 -6.48 6.10
CA LEU A 235 1.23 -5.09 6.53
C LEU A 235 0.40 -4.20 5.61
N GLY A 236 0.48 -4.41 4.29
CA GLY A 236 -0.36 -3.69 3.33
C GLY A 236 -1.85 -3.97 3.52
N MET A 237 -2.23 -5.21 3.84
CA MET A 237 -3.62 -5.56 4.17
C MET A 237 -4.04 -4.93 5.50
N LEU A 238 -3.19 -4.93 6.53
CA LEU A 238 -3.51 -4.26 7.80
C LEU A 238 -3.75 -2.76 7.61
N MET A 239 -2.91 -2.09 6.82
CA MET A 239 -3.10 -0.66 6.50
C MET A 239 -4.39 -0.41 5.72
N GLU A 240 -4.76 -1.30 4.80
CA GLU A 240 -6.06 -1.26 4.13
C GLU A 240 -7.22 -1.41 5.11
N ASP A 241 -7.13 -2.36 6.04
CA ASP A 241 -8.18 -2.62 7.03
C ASP A 241 -8.36 -1.43 7.98
N ILE A 242 -7.27 -0.80 8.42
CA ILE A 242 -7.29 0.45 9.20
C ILE A 242 -7.96 1.57 8.38
N HIS A 243 -7.56 1.75 7.12
CA HIS A 243 -8.15 2.77 6.24
C HIS A 243 -9.64 2.55 6.00
N GLN A 244 -10.07 1.31 5.73
CA GLN A 244 -11.49 1.00 5.52
C GLN A 244 -12.32 1.24 6.79
N CYS A 245 -11.78 0.90 7.95
CA CYS A 245 -12.40 1.15 9.23
C CYS A 245 -12.56 2.66 9.48
N ALA A 246 -11.50 3.45 9.29
CA ALA A 246 -11.52 4.90 9.48
C ALA A 246 -12.49 5.61 8.51
N GLU A 247 -12.48 5.26 7.22
CA GLU A 247 -13.29 5.95 6.22
C GLU A 247 -14.75 5.49 6.19
N LEU A 248 -15.03 4.22 6.50
CA LEU A 248 -16.35 3.61 6.28
C LEU A 248 -17.03 3.10 7.56
N GLY A 249 -16.34 3.07 8.69
CA GLY A 249 -16.85 2.46 9.92
C GLY A 249 -17.14 0.96 9.75
N GLY A 250 -16.35 0.27 8.91
CA GLY A 250 -16.54 -1.15 8.57
C GLY A 250 -15.23 -1.81 8.14
N GLY A 251 -15.32 -2.96 7.46
CA GLY A 251 -14.16 -3.72 6.99
C GLY A 251 -13.75 -4.85 7.93
N ALA A 252 -12.53 -5.39 7.70
CA ALA A 252 -12.08 -6.60 8.40
C ALA A 252 -11.84 -6.35 9.90
N LEU A 253 -11.32 -5.18 10.29
CA LEU A 253 -11.12 -4.82 11.71
C LEU A 253 -12.42 -4.88 12.49
N ILE A 254 -13.47 -4.18 12.05
CA ILE A 254 -14.77 -4.20 12.72
C ILE A 254 -15.40 -5.60 12.70
N ALA A 255 -15.22 -6.36 11.62
CA ALA A 255 -15.76 -7.71 11.51
C ALA A 255 -15.03 -8.71 12.41
N ALA A 256 -13.73 -8.55 12.60
CA ALA A 256 -12.95 -9.41 13.51
C ALA A 256 -13.14 -9.04 14.99
N PHE A 257 -13.34 -7.75 15.28
CA PHE A 257 -13.43 -7.21 16.64
C PHE A 257 -14.72 -6.38 16.82
N PRO A 258 -15.92 -7.04 16.71
CA PRO A 258 -17.19 -6.33 16.81
C PRO A 258 -17.38 -5.81 18.25
N ASP A 259 -17.74 -4.54 18.34
CA ASP A 259 -17.89 -3.82 19.62
C ASP A 259 -16.58 -3.63 20.43
N GLU A 260 -15.42 -4.05 19.88
CA GLU A 260 -14.10 -3.92 20.49
C GLU A 260 -13.23 -2.90 19.76
N ILE A 261 -13.51 -2.61 18.48
CA ILE A 261 -12.86 -1.55 17.69
C ILE A 261 -13.95 -0.70 17.06
N THR A 262 -13.75 0.62 17.09
CA THR A 262 -14.66 1.64 16.55
C THR A 262 -14.04 2.37 15.37
N GLN A 263 -14.86 3.12 14.63
CA GLN A 263 -14.38 3.99 13.56
C GLN A 263 -13.46 5.08 14.10
N GLU A 264 -13.82 5.67 15.24
CA GLU A 264 -13.07 6.74 15.89
C GLU A 264 -11.66 6.28 16.30
N GLU A 265 -11.50 5.04 16.72
CA GLU A 265 -10.19 4.44 17.01
C GLU A 265 -9.35 4.25 15.74
N CYS A 266 -9.99 3.83 14.65
CA CYS A 266 -9.30 3.71 13.37
C CYS A 266 -8.88 5.09 12.81
N GLU A 267 -9.69 6.12 12.98
CA GLU A 267 -9.33 7.51 12.66
C GLU A 267 -8.12 7.96 13.51
N LEU A 268 -8.11 7.64 14.80
CA LEU A 268 -6.97 7.93 15.70
C LEU A 268 -5.70 7.18 15.25
N MET A 269 -5.80 5.92 14.81
CA MET A 269 -4.65 5.18 14.25
C MET A 269 -4.07 5.89 13.03
N VAL A 270 -4.91 6.30 12.09
CA VAL A 270 -4.49 7.03 10.88
C VAL A 270 -3.84 8.35 11.23
N ASP A 271 -4.45 9.13 12.14
CA ASP A 271 -3.94 10.43 12.56
C ASP A 271 -2.57 10.29 13.26
N THR A 272 -2.41 9.32 14.16
CA THR A 272 -1.14 9.04 14.84
C THR A 272 -0.04 8.62 13.84
N LEU A 273 -0.36 7.75 12.88
CA LEU A 273 0.58 7.34 11.83
C LEU A 273 0.97 8.52 10.93
N ALA A 274 0.06 9.47 10.68
CA ALA A 274 0.32 10.66 9.87
C ALA A 274 1.22 11.70 10.58
N GLN A 275 1.38 11.61 11.91
CA GLN A 275 2.25 12.46 12.70
C GLN A 275 3.68 11.90 12.86
N ASN A 276 4.03 10.82 12.16
CA ASN A 276 5.37 10.21 12.25
C ASN A 276 6.47 11.26 12.00
N GLN A 277 7.37 11.42 12.98
CA GLN A 277 8.41 12.44 12.96
C GLN A 277 9.65 12.04 12.15
N ILE A 278 9.73 10.80 11.71
CA ILE A 278 10.86 10.26 10.94
C ILE A 278 10.46 10.18 9.45
N ALA A 279 10.51 11.32 8.79
CA ALA A 279 10.09 11.50 7.40
C ALA A 279 11.10 10.92 6.39
N VAL A 280 11.17 9.60 6.30
CA VAL A 280 12.08 8.84 5.43
C VAL A 280 11.30 7.88 4.54
N LEU A 281 12.00 7.15 3.67
CA LEU A 281 11.48 6.08 2.83
C LEU A 281 10.26 6.52 2.01
N ILE A 282 9.06 5.95 2.21
CA ILE A 282 7.85 6.28 1.43
C ILE A 282 7.55 7.79 1.52
N GLN A 283 7.56 8.37 2.73
CA GLN A 283 7.28 9.80 2.89
C GLN A 283 8.29 10.70 2.18
N ALA A 284 9.56 10.32 2.15
CA ALA A 284 10.59 11.07 1.42
C ALA A 284 10.46 10.94 -0.11
N GLY A 285 9.79 9.88 -0.59
CA GLY A 285 9.60 9.60 -2.02
C GLY A 285 8.38 10.26 -2.65
N VAL A 286 7.44 10.80 -1.86
CA VAL A 286 6.22 11.42 -2.37
C VAL A 286 6.37 12.94 -2.50
N PRO A 287 5.52 13.61 -3.34
CA PRO A 287 5.55 15.07 -3.47
C PRO A 287 5.33 15.78 -2.13
N SER A 288 6.01 16.92 -1.93
CA SER A 288 5.83 17.74 -0.73
C SER A 288 4.37 18.15 -0.53
N GLY A 289 3.86 17.99 0.68
CA GLY A 289 2.46 18.26 1.04
C GLY A 289 1.52 17.08 0.88
N THR A 290 2.02 15.92 0.44
CA THR A 290 1.26 14.66 0.48
C THR A 290 1.18 14.17 1.92
N THR A 291 -0.02 13.86 2.41
CA THR A 291 -0.19 13.21 3.70
C THR A 291 0.15 11.72 3.58
N VAL A 292 1.01 11.25 4.49
CA VAL A 292 1.44 9.86 4.55
C VAL A 292 1.29 9.38 5.98
N ALA A 293 0.38 8.46 6.22
CA ALA A 293 0.25 7.76 7.49
C ALA A 293 1.11 6.50 7.43
N HIS A 294 2.26 6.47 8.12
CA HIS A 294 3.25 5.41 7.90
C HIS A 294 4.00 4.98 9.15
N LYS A 295 4.59 3.79 9.06
CA LYS A 295 5.54 3.28 10.05
C LYS A 295 6.66 2.51 9.37
N HIS A 296 7.86 2.97 9.62
CA HIS A 296 9.10 2.33 9.18
C HIS A 296 9.66 1.37 10.24
N GLY A 297 10.53 0.45 9.80
CA GLY A 297 11.26 -0.45 10.68
C GLY A 297 12.64 -0.82 10.12
N TRP A 298 13.66 -0.72 10.96
CA TRP A 298 15.01 -1.24 10.73
C TRP A 298 15.77 -1.37 12.05
N ALA A 299 16.85 -2.13 12.04
CA ALA A 299 17.81 -2.14 13.14
C ALA A 299 19.24 -2.26 12.58
N ASN A 300 20.21 -1.74 13.36
CA ASN A 300 21.61 -2.06 13.15
C ASN A 300 21.87 -3.43 13.77
N GLU A 301 22.40 -4.35 12.98
CA GLU A 301 22.75 -5.68 13.46
C GLU A 301 24.18 -5.73 14.06
N ASN A 302 24.62 -6.92 14.48
CA ASN A 302 25.88 -7.09 15.21
C ASN A 302 27.13 -6.65 14.43
N ASP A 303 27.07 -6.61 13.11
CA ASP A 303 28.13 -6.11 12.22
C ASP A 303 28.08 -4.59 11.99
N GLY A 304 27.08 -3.92 12.58
CA GLY A 304 26.84 -2.48 12.45
C GLY A 304 26.13 -2.07 11.16
N LEU A 305 25.67 -3.03 10.35
CA LEU A 305 24.91 -2.79 9.12
C LEU A 305 23.42 -2.99 9.35
N ILE A 306 22.62 -2.42 8.44
CA ILE A 306 21.17 -2.64 8.36
C ILE A 306 20.93 -3.67 7.25
N HIS A 307 20.46 -4.85 7.60
CA HIS A 307 20.21 -5.92 6.64
C HIS A 307 18.75 -5.95 6.15
N THR A 308 17.83 -5.44 6.95
CA THR A 308 16.41 -5.37 6.59
C THR A 308 15.86 -3.98 6.88
N ILE A 309 15.19 -3.38 5.88
CA ILE A 309 14.48 -2.12 6.00
C ILE A 309 13.07 -2.34 5.47
N GLY A 310 12.07 -1.95 6.24
CA GLY A 310 10.66 -1.94 5.83
C GLY A 310 10.02 -0.59 6.07
N ASP A 311 8.99 -0.27 5.27
CA ASP A 311 8.08 0.84 5.51
C ASP A 311 6.70 0.46 4.98
N THR A 312 5.66 0.82 5.70
CA THR A 312 4.27 0.60 5.29
C THR A 312 3.47 1.87 5.51
N ALA A 313 2.59 2.21 4.57
CA ALA A 313 1.92 3.51 4.57
C ALA A 313 0.54 3.48 3.92
N ILE A 314 -0.32 4.39 4.37
CA ILE A 314 -1.45 4.92 3.60
C ILE A 314 -1.01 6.27 3.03
N VAL A 315 -1.04 6.41 1.71
CA VAL A 315 -0.64 7.64 1.02
C VAL A 315 -1.90 8.32 0.47
N PHE A 316 -2.20 9.52 0.97
CA PHE A 316 -3.39 10.27 0.59
C PHE A 316 -3.08 11.21 -0.57
N THR A 317 -3.68 10.97 -1.74
CA THR A 317 -3.48 11.80 -2.93
C THR A 317 -4.78 12.33 -3.52
N PRO A 318 -4.76 13.45 -4.25
CA PRO A 318 -5.95 13.96 -4.92
C PRO A 318 -6.57 13.00 -5.94
N GLY A 319 -5.81 12.02 -6.43
CA GLY A 319 -6.26 11.05 -7.43
C GLY A 319 -6.75 9.72 -6.86
N GLY A 320 -6.66 9.53 -5.55
CA GLY A 320 -7.01 8.31 -4.82
C GLY A 320 -5.98 7.98 -3.75
N ASN A 321 -6.33 7.08 -2.84
CA ASN A 321 -5.45 6.66 -1.75
C ASN A 321 -4.79 5.31 -2.09
N TYR A 322 -3.58 5.13 -1.59
CA TYR A 322 -2.77 3.93 -1.85
C TYR A 322 -2.25 3.36 -0.55
#